data_10afb038310a90c80f7994420c84650d
#
_entry.id   10afb038310a90c80f7994420c84650d
#
_cell.length_a   1.000
_cell.length_b   1.000
_cell.length_c   1.000
_cell.angle_alpha   90.00
_cell.angle_beta   90.00
_cell.angle_gamma   90.00
#
_symmetry.space_group_name_H-M   'P 1'
#
loop_
_entity.id
_entity.type
_entity.pdbx_description
1 polymer ?
#
loop_
_entity_poly.entity_id
_entity_poly.type
_entity_poly.pdbx_seq_one_letter_code
_entity_poly.pdbx_strand_id
1 'polypeptide(L)'
;MDFKDMYEEIDLIAESQELDDRQKIDELLRIDAMLYANMGLDSTPDERLDTKKKSRLIYRTIKSIDMEMGDLFLRAMRNESD
;
A
#
# COMPACT_ATOMS: atom_id res chain seq x y z
N MET A 1 -6.52 -13.26 5.16
CA MET A 1 -5.66 -13.11 3.96
C MET A 1 -4.21 -13.33 4.34
N ASP A 2 -3.56 -14.23 3.66
CA ASP A 2 -2.14 -14.52 3.88
C ASP A 2 -1.30 -13.37 3.30
N PHE A 3 -0.20 -13.04 3.95
CA PHE A 3 0.71 -11.99 3.50
C PHE A 3 1.26 -12.24 2.10
N LYS A 4 1.47 -13.50 1.77
CA LYS A 4 1.95 -13.89 0.46
C LYS A 4 0.97 -13.52 -0.65
N ASP A 5 -0.31 -13.69 -0.38
CA ASP A 5 -1.36 -13.36 -1.34
C ASP A 5 -1.43 -11.86 -1.61
N MET A 6 -1.14 -11.06 -0.59
CA MET A 6 -1.17 -9.61 -0.73
C MET A 6 -0.06 -9.09 -1.64
N TYR A 7 1.15 -9.61 -1.51
CA TYR A 7 2.26 -9.22 -2.39
C TYR A 7 1.97 -9.62 -3.84
N GLU A 8 1.41 -10.81 -4.04
CA GLU A 8 1.01 -11.26 -5.38
C GLU A 8 -0.08 -10.36 -5.95
N GLU A 9 -1.05 -9.96 -5.14
CA GLU A 9 -2.13 -9.10 -5.58
C GLU A 9 -1.62 -7.72 -5.99
N ILE A 10 -0.69 -7.15 -5.23
CA ILE A 10 -0.06 -5.87 -5.57
C ILE A 10 0.65 -5.98 -6.92
N ASP A 11 1.41 -7.05 -7.13
CA ASP A 11 2.12 -7.25 -8.39
C ASP A 11 1.16 -7.44 -9.57
N LEU A 12 0.09 -8.21 -9.37
CA LEU A 12 -0.92 -8.42 -10.40
C LEU A 12 -1.59 -7.13 -10.83
N ILE A 13 -1.91 -6.27 -9.85
CA ILE A 13 -2.51 -4.98 -10.14
C ILE A 13 -1.52 -4.10 -10.90
N ALA A 14 -0.27 -4.04 -10.44
CA ALA A 14 0.75 -3.19 -11.05
C ALA A 14 1.04 -3.60 -12.50
N GLU A 15 0.99 -4.90 -12.79
CA GLU A 15 1.30 -5.45 -14.11
C GLU A 15 0.08 -5.63 -15.01
N SER A 16 -1.13 -5.34 -14.51
CA SER A 16 -2.35 -5.55 -15.27
C SER A 16 -2.39 -4.69 -16.53
N GLN A 17 -2.73 -5.30 -17.64
CA GLN A 17 -2.93 -4.59 -18.90
C GLN A 17 -4.38 -4.17 -19.10
N GLU A 18 -5.28 -4.66 -18.27
CA GLU A 18 -6.70 -4.34 -18.33
C GLU A 18 -7.07 -3.10 -17.55
N LEU A 19 -6.25 -2.75 -16.56
CA LEU A 19 -6.48 -1.58 -15.71
C LEU A 19 -5.64 -0.40 -16.20
N ASP A 20 -6.25 0.78 -16.25
CA ASP A 20 -5.48 1.99 -16.50
C ASP A 20 -4.77 2.44 -15.20
N ASP A 21 -3.94 3.47 -15.29
CA ASP A 21 -3.12 3.91 -14.16
C ASP A 21 -3.97 4.31 -12.96
N ARG A 22 -5.07 5.00 -13.20
CA ARG A 22 -5.96 5.45 -12.14
C ARG A 22 -6.64 4.27 -11.45
N GLN A 23 -7.08 3.30 -12.23
CA GLN A 23 -7.69 2.08 -11.68
C GLN A 23 -6.70 1.29 -10.86
N LYS A 24 -5.46 1.19 -11.31
CA LYS A 24 -4.40 0.52 -10.54
C LYS A 24 -4.19 1.21 -9.21
N ILE A 25 -4.10 2.53 -9.21
CA ILE A 25 -3.89 3.30 -7.99
C ILE A 25 -5.08 3.13 -7.05
N ASP A 26 -6.32 3.17 -7.56
CA ASP A 26 -7.51 2.99 -6.74
C ASP A 26 -7.52 1.62 -6.07
N GLU A 27 -7.15 0.57 -6.81
CA GLU A 27 -7.09 -0.79 -6.25
C GLU A 27 -5.99 -0.92 -5.20
N LEU A 28 -4.83 -0.32 -5.44
CA LEU A 28 -3.73 -0.33 -4.48
C LEU A 28 -4.10 0.41 -3.20
N LEU A 29 -4.79 1.54 -3.31
CA LEU A 29 -5.26 2.29 -2.15
C LEU A 29 -6.34 1.54 -1.37
N ARG A 30 -7.16 0.73 -2.06
CA ARG A 30 -8.12 -0.14 -1.39
C ARG A 30 -7.42 -1.16 -0.51
N ILE A 31 -6.34 -1.78 -1.00
CA ILE A 31 -5.56 -2.72 -0.22
C ILE A 31 -4.94 -2.01 0.99
N ASP A 32 -4.42 -0.83 0.79
CA ASP A 32 -3.83 -0.02 1.87
C ASP A 32 -4.87 0.27 2.96
N ALA A 33 -6.07 0.67 2.57
CA ALA A 33 -7.15 0.93 3.52
C ALA A 33 -7.52 -0.33 4.30
N MET A 34 -7.53 -1.49 3.65
CA MET A 34 -7.80 -2.77 4.30
C MET A 34 -6.74 -3.13 5.33
N LEU A 35 -5.49 -2.82 5.05
CA LEU A 35 -4.39 -3.06 5.98
C LEU A 35 -4.62 -2.32 7.29
N TYR A 36 -4.97 -1.04 7.21
CA TYR A 36 -5.22 -0.24 8.40
C TYR A 36 -6.53 -0.61 9.09
N ALA A 37 -7.55 -1.01 8.33
CA ALA A 37 -8.82 -1.43 8.89
C ALA A 37 -8.67 -2.72 9.71
N ASN A 38 -7.78 -3.61 9.28
CA ASN A 38 -7.53 -4.87 9.99
C ASN A 38 -6.61 -4.70 11.20
N MET A 39 -5.93 -3.56 11.30
CA MET A 39 -5.06 -3.26 12.43
C MET A 39 -5.92 -2.66 13.55
N GLY A 40 -6.25 -3.46 14.55
CA GLY A 40 -7.09 -3.03 15.66
C GLY A 40 -6.34 -2.21 16.70
N LEU A 41 -7.07 -1.80 17.74
CA LEU A 41 -6.50 -1.06 18.86
C LEU A 41 -5.51 -1.91 19.65
N ASP A 42 -5.67 -3.23 19.57
CA ASP A 42 -4.81 -4.19 20.28
C ASP A 42 -3.58 -4.61 19.48
N SER A 43 -3.33 -3.95 18.36
CA SER A 43 -2.17 -4.28 17.54
C SER A 43 -0.87 -4.08 18.29
N THR A 44 0.03 -5.06 18.17
CA THR A 44 1.36 -4.95 18.75
C THR A 44 2.21 -3.97 17.94
N PRO A 45 3.31 -3.43 18.53
CA PRO A 45 4.23 -2.60 17.76
C PRO A 45 4.77 -3.29 16.51
N ASP A 46 5.03 -4.61 16.59
CA ASP A 46 5.51 -5.37 15.45
C ASP A 46 4.47 -5.44 14.32
N GLU A 47 3.20 -5.63 14.67
CA GLU A 47 2.11 -5.63 13.70
C GLU A 47 1.97 -4.28 13.01
N ARG A 48 2.10 -3.20 13.77
CA ARG A 48 2.04 -1.84 13.22
C ARG A 48 3.19 -1.57 12.29
N LEU A 49 4.39 -2.02 12.65
CA LEU A 49 5.56 -1.86 11.80
C LEU A 49 5.42 -2.65 10.51
N ASP A 50 4.88 -3.85 10.60
CA ASP A 50 4.63 -4.70 9.43
C ASP A 50 3.63 -4.04 8.49
N THR A 51 2.55 -3.49 9.03
CA THR A 51 1.55 -2.77 8.24
C THR A 51 2.18 -1.57 7.53
N LYS A 52 3.04 -0.82 8.21
CA LYS A 52 3.74 0.32 7.61
C LYS A 52 4.64 -0.12 6.46
N LYS A 53 5.33 -1.25 6.61
CA LYS A 53 6.18 -1.78 5.53
C LYS A 53 5.38 -2.14 4.29
N LYS A 54 4.23 -2.76 4.48
CA LYS A 54 3.33 -3.10 3.38
C LYS A 54 2.75 -1.85 2.72
N SER A 55 2.34 -0.89 3.52
CA SER A 55 1.83 0.39 3.02
C SER A 55 2.90 1.12 2.21
N ARG A 56 4.15 1.09 2.67
CA ARG A 56 5.26 1.71 1.94
C ARG A 56 5.46 1.04 0.57
N LEU A 57 5.35 -0.29 0.52
CA LEU A 57 5.44 -1.01 -0.74
C LEU A 57 4.33 -0.59 -1.70
N ILE A 58 3.12 -0.44 -1.19
CA ILE A 58 1.98 0.03 -1.99
C ILE A 58 2.27 1.42 -2.55
N TYR A 59 2.75 2.33 -1.72
CA TYR A 59 3.04 3.71 -2.15
C TYR A 59 4.19 3.76 -3.15
N ARG A 60 5.20 2.91 -2.99
CA ARG A 60 6.28 2.81 -3.98
C ARG A 60 5.77 2.28 -5.31
N THR A 61 4.83 1.34 -5.27
CA THR A 61 4.20 0.82 -6.47
C THR A 61 3.38 1.93 -7.15
N ILE A 62 2.64 2.71 -6.37
CA ILE A 62 1.91 3.87 -6.90
C ILE A 62 2.90 4.86 -7.54
N LYS A 63 4.04 5.09 -6.90
CA LYS A 63 5.07 6.00 -7.44
C LYS A 63 5.59 5.54 -8.80
N SER A 64 5.67 4.23 -9.03
CA SER A 64 6.09 3.70 -10.32
C SER A 64 5.05 3.94 -11.42
N ILE A 65 3.79 4.15 -11.02
CA ILE A 65 2.68 4.43 -11.94
C ILE A 65 2.49 5.93 -12.10
N ASP A 66 2.45 6.66 -10.99
CA ASP A 66 2.31 8.11 -10.93
C ASP A 66 3.28 8.64 -9.88
N MET A 67 4.39 9.20 -10.34
CA MET A 67 5.49 9.63 -9.47
C MET A 67 5.04 10.69 -8.45
N GLU A 68 4.26 11.67 -8.88
CA GLU A 68 3.80 12.73 -7.97
C GLU A 68 2.92 12.20 -6.85
N MET A 69 1.95 11.38 -7.20
CA MET A 69 1.00 10.84 -6.24
C MET A 69 1.71 9.92 -5.24
N GLY A 70 2.55 9.01 -5.73
CA GLY A 70 3.32 8.12 -4.87
C GLY A 70 4.24 8.87 -3.93
N ASP A 71 4.88 9.92 -4.44
CA ASP A 71 5.78 10.74 -3.63
C ASP A 71 5.03 11.47 -2.51
N LEU A 72 3.83 11.95 -2.79
CA LEU A 72 2.99 12.59 -1.77
C LEU A 72 2.66 11.62 -0.64
N PHE A 73 2.27 10.39 -0.97
CA PHE A 73 1.96 9.38 0.03
C PHE A 73 3.19 8.99 0.85
N LEU A 74 4.34 8.84 0.20
CA LEU A 74 5.58 8.48 0.89
C LEU A 74 6.04 9.61 1.83
N ARG A 75 5.87 10.86 1.43
CA ARG A 75 6.18 12.00 2.29
C ARG A 75 5.27 12.06 3.50
N ALA A 76 3.96 11.84 3.29
CA ALA A 76 3.00 11.83 4.39
C ALA A 76 3.35 10.73 5.39
N MET A 77 3.71 9.55 4.92
CA MET A 77 4.12 8.44 5.77
C MET A 77 5.38 8.78 6.58
N ARG A 78 6.35 9.43 5.93
CA ARG A 78 7.59 9.84 6.60
C ARG A 78 7.33 10.83 7.71
N ASN A 79 6.40 11.76 7.50
CA ASN A 79 6.06 12.77 8.50
C ASN A 79 5.32 12.19 9.69
N GLU A 80 4.62 11.05 9.51
CA GLU A 80 3.89 10.39 10.58
C GLU A 80 4.76 9.47 11.43
N SER A 81 5.91 9.07 10.92
CA SER A 81 6.77 8.08 11.57
C SER A 81 7.89 8.73 12.36
N ASP A 82 7.57 9.30 13.46
CA ASP A 82 8.58 9.85 14.36
C ASP A 82 9.24 8.77 15.20
#